data_a902fef94225f2f164b9991c28c2942d
#
_entry.id   a902fef94225f2f164b9991c28c2942d
#
_cell.length_a   1.000
_cell.length_b   1.000
_cell.length_c   1.000
_cell.angle_alpha   90.00
_cell.angle_beta   90.00
_cell.angle_gamma   90.00
#
_symmetry.space_group_name_H-M   'P 1'
#
loop_
_entity.id
_entity.type
_entity.pdbx_description
1 polymer ?
#
loop_
_entity_poly.entity_id
_entity_poly.type
_entity_poly.pdbx_seq_one_letter_code
_entity_poly.pdbx_strand_id
1 'polypeptide(L)'
;QDPGTGTSRGHASMIANYGVPGINQPQVWQQLPRYLFSKSSPIAIQWSKIGKLTPWLIQFLKNCNTTSMEKTASHTSSLLKSALPNYQELLKEVGAQNLITHRGVLYVWIDPHQQPNSSQINIRSELGVEQIKLSGEEIRDMEPNLSSQIQGGWHFPKAHHTLDPDLILGKLHQNFLSRGGQFKKEEVSAIHPEEGSVQINNSDYDQVVVCTGAFSKSLVKQIEGQFIPLETERGYHIEFIEKQQLL
;
A
#
# COMPACT_ATOMS: atom_id res chain seq x y z
N GLN A 1 22.17 0.07 1.28
CA GLN A 1 21.44 -1.16 1.61
C GLN A 1 21.43 -2.08 0.42
N ASP A 2 21.33 -3.39 0.63
CA ASP A 2 21.16 -4.34 -0.46
C ASP A 2 19.68 -4.31 -0.94
N PRO A 3 19.38 -4.70 -2.20
CA PRO A 3 18.02 -4.75 -2.68
C PRO A 3 17.12 -5.57 -1.76
N GLY A 4 15.92 -5.05 -1.43
CA GLY A 4 14.95 -5.72 -0.55
C GLY A 4 15.16 -5.52 0.96
N THR A 5 16.32 -5.05 1.42
CA THR A 5 16.62 -4.92 2.86
C THR A 5 16.08 -3.63 3.51
N GLY A 6 15.46 -2.77 2.74
CA GLY A 6 14.87 -1.50 3.19
C GLY A 6 13.38 -1.62 3.56
N THR A 7 12.61 -0.61 3.18
CA THR A 7 11.17 -0.47 3.48
C THR A 7 10.31 -1.62 2.92
N SER A 8 10.76 -2.31 1.88
CA SER A 8 10.04 -3.44 1.27
C SER A 8 10.04 -4.70 2.14
N ARG A 9 10.99 -4.81 3.09
CA ARG A 9 11.04 -5.98 3.98
C ARG A 9 9.88 -5.99 4.95
N GLY A 10 9.23 -7.15 5.08
CA GLY A 10 8.14 -7.35 6.04
C GLY A 10 6.81 -6.67 5.66
N HIS A 11 6.62 -6.28 4.39
CA HIS A 11 5.33 -5.80 3.94
C HIS A 11 4.32 -6.96 3.80
N ALA A 12 3.02 -6.63 3.74
CA ALA A 12 1.94 -7.62 3.74
C ALA A 12 1.84 -8.49 2.48
N SER A 13 2.73 -8.33 1.51
CA SER A 13 2.83 -9.13 0.28
C SER A 13 1.57 -9.12 -0.61
N MET A 14 0.62 -8.22 -0.36
CA MET A 14 -0.65 -8.14 -1.09
C MET A 14 -0.55 -7.26 -2.32
N ILE A 15 -1.15 -7.74 -3.42
CA ILE A 15 -1.47 -6.94 -4.60
C ILE A 15 -2.95 -6.57 -4.48
N ALA A 16 -3.19 -5.40 -3.87
CA ALA A 16 -4.51 -4.96 -3.41
C ALA A 16 -5.25 -4.16 -4.50
N ASN A 17 -5.64 -4.81 -5.61
CA ASN A 17 -6.44 -4.20 -6.67
C ASN A 17 -7.84 -3.74 -6.21
N TYR A 18 -8.30 -4.18 -5.05
CA TYR A 18 -9.53 -3.78 -4.38
C TYR A 18 -9.35 -2.54 -3.47
N GLY A 19 -8.15 -2.01 -3.35
CA GLY A 19 -7.76 -0.93 -2.42
C GLY A 19 -8.35 0.45 -2.74
N VAL A 20 -9.59 0.50 -3.20
CA VAL A 20 -10.41 1.68 -3.39
C VAL A 20 -11.68 1.57 -2.55
N PRO A 21 -12.21 2.64 -1.97
CA PRO A 21 -11.72 4.01 -1.84
C PRO A 21 -10.60 4.16 -0.81
N GLY A 22 -9.99 5.35 -0.79
CA GLY A 22 -8.99 5.72 0.22
C GLY A 22 -9.57 5.99 1.61
N ILE A 23 -8.72 6.46 2.53
CA ILE A 23 -9.08 6.76 3.93
C ILE A 23 -9.86 8.06 4.12
N ASN A 24 -9.92 8.93 3.11
CA ASN A 24 -10.57 10.24 3.14
C ASN A 24 -12.09 10.16 2.99
N GLN A 25 -12.74 9.41 3.86
CA GLN A 25 -14.17 9.13 3.80
C GLN A 25 -14.98 10.17 4.58
N PRO A 26 -16.19 10.54 4.12
CA PRO A 26 -17.06 11.48 4.83
C PRO A 26 -17.37 11.09 6.28
N GLN A 27 -17.44 9.78 6.57
CA GLN A 27 -17.71 9.22 7.89
C GLN A 27 -16.63 9.54 8.93
N VAL A 28 -15.43 9.94 8.50
CA VAL A 28 -14.37 10.38 9.40
C VAL A 28 -14.85 11.52 10.30
N TRP A 29 -15.65 12.44 9.78
CA TRP A 29 -16.23 13.54 10.57
C TRP A 29 -17.12 13.04 11.72
N GLN A 30 -17.93 12.02 11.49
CA GLN A 30 -18.81 11.43 12.51
C GLN A 30 -18.03 10.62 13.54
N GLN A 31 -16.92 10.01 13.12
CA GLN A 31 -16.07 9.16 13.96
C GLN A 31 -15.01 9.97 14.73
N LEU A 32 -14.77 11.21 14.34
CA LEU A 32 -13.70 12.05 14.91
C LEU A 32 -13.79 12.18 16.44
N PRO A 33 -14.96 12.42 17.08
CA PRO A 33 -15.04 12.47 18.54
C PRO A 33 -14.63 11.15 19.21
N ARG A 34 -15.02 10.00 18.61
CA ARG A 34 -14.64 8.68 19.10
C ARG A 34 -13.13 8.47 18.98
N TYR A 35 -12.52 8.89 17.87
CA TYR A 35 -11.06 8.78 17.67
C TYR A 35 -10.27 9.64 18.66
N LEU A 36 -10.78 10.81 19.02
CA LEU A 36 -10.07 11.75 19.91
C LEU A 36 -10.22 11.39 21.39
N PHE A 37 -11.38 10.87 21.82
CA PHE A 37 -11.73 10.78 23.23
C PHE A 37 -11.98 9.36 23.75
N SER A 38 -12.09 8.35 22.90
CA SER A 38 -12.33 6.97 23.34
C SER A 38 -11.04 6.26 23.71
N LYS A 39 -11.01 5.60 24.87
CA LYS A 39 -9.91 4.72 25.29
C LYS A 39 -9.77 3.47 24.39
N SER A 40 -10.84 3.07 23.70
CA SER A 40 -10.85 1.97 22.73
C SER A 40 -10.63 2.45 21.29
N SER A 41 -10.14 3.69 21.12
CA SER A 41 -9.83 4.22 19.79
C SER A 41 -8.75 3.39 19.11
N PRO A 42 -8.91 3.05 17.81
CA PRO A 42 -7.83 2.44 17.05
C PRO A 42 -6.67 3.41 16.76
N ILE A 43 -6.84 4.71 17.11
CA ILE A 43 -5.86 5.77 16.89
C ILE A 43 -5.31 6.22 18.23
N ALA A 44 -3.99 6.15 18.39
CA ALA A 44 -3.28 6.74 19.52
C ALA A 44 -2.68 8.09 19.11
N ILE A 45 -3.10 9.17 19.76
CA ILE A 45 -2.63 10.52 19.43
C ILE A 45 -1.48 10.92 20.36
N GLN A 46 -0.33 11.20 19.77
CA GLN A 46 0.76 11.86 20.47
C GLN A 46 0.53 13.37 20.52
N TRP A 47 -0.11 13.85 21.60
CA TRP A 47 -0.47 15.26 21.77
C TRP A 47 0.70 16.22 21.63
N SER A 48 1.90 15.81 22.04
CA SER A 48 3.14 16.60 21.87
C SER A 48 3.54 16.84 20.40
N LYS A 49 3.00 16.04 19.47
CA LYS A 49 3.27 16.15 18.01
C LYS A 49 2.13 16.81 17.24
N ILE A 50 0.99 17.08 17.89
CA ILE A 50 -0.21 17.58 17.23
C ILE A 50 0.04 18.87 16.44
N GLY A 51 0.83 19.80 16.97
CA GLY A 51 1.14 21.06 16.29
C GLY A 51 1.83 20.86 14.93
N LYS A 52 2.69 19.85 14.80
CA LYS A 52 3.35 19.51 13.53
C LYS A 52 2.41 18.81 12.56
N LEU A 53 1.44 18.05 13.08
CA LEU A 53 0.47 17.29 12.28
C LEU A 53 -0.73 18.16 11.85
N THR A 54 -1.01 19.25 12.54
CA THR A 54 -2.19 20.09 12.31
C THR A 54 -2.38 20.52 10.85
N PRO A 55 -1.36 21.01 10.13
CA PRO A 55 -1.54 21.40 8.72
C PRO A 55 -2.00 20.24 7.84
N TRP A 56 -1.42 19.05 8.04
CA TRP A 56 -1.81 17.84 7.34
C TRP A 56 -3.24 17.41 7.71
N LEU A 57 -3.57 17.40 9.01
CA LEU A 57 -4.90 17.03 9.50
C LEU A 57 -6.00 17.94 8.93
N ILE A 58 -5.75 19.24 8.85
CA ILE A 58 -6.70 20.19 8.25
C ILE A 58 -6.94 19.85 6.78
N GLN A 59 -5.87 19.60 6.01
CA GLN A 59 -5.99 19.23 4.61
C GLN A 59 -6.69 17.87 4.44
N PHE A 60 -6.35 16.88 5.26
CA PHE A 60 -7.01 15.59 5.28
C PHE A 60 -8.53 15.73 5.53
N LEU A 61 -8.92 16.42 6.59
CA LEU A 61 -10.32 16.63 6.95
C LEU A 61 -11.10 17.39 5.88
N LYS A 62 -10.50 18.41 5.25
CA LYS A 62 -11.11 19.11 4.10
C LYS A 62 -11.41 18.16 2.93
N ASN A 63 -10.61 17.14 2.76
CA ASN A 63 -10.78 16.12 1.71
C ASN A 63 -11.67 14.94 2.13
N CYS A 64 -12.15 14.89 3.38
CA CYS A 64 -13.11 13.89 3.85
C CYS A 64 -14.54 14.26 3.44
N ASN A 65 -14.80 14.25 2.14
CA ASN A 65 -16.11 14.50 1.54
C ASN A 65 -16.30 13.58 0.32
N THR A 66 -17.54 13.38 -0.12
CA THR A 66 -17.90 12.45 -1.20
C THR A 66 -17.15 12.74 -2.49
N THR A 67 -17.14 13.98 -2.95
CA THR A 67 -16.48 14.37 -4.21
C THR A 67 -14.99 14.07 -4.19
N SER A 68 -14.28 14.41 -3.11
CA SER A 68 -12.85 14.14 -2.99
C SER A 68 -12.58 12.64 -2.87
N MET A 69 -13.45 11.89 -2.18
CA MET A 69 -13.34 10.44 -2.06
C MET A 69 -13.51 9.75 -3.41
N GLU A 70 -14.53 10.11 -4.19
CA GLU A 70 -14.79 9.58 -5.54
C GLU A 70 -13.64 9.89 -6.50
N LYS A 71 -13.15 11.12 -6.49
CA LYS A 71 -11.99 11.54 -7.29
C LYS A 71 -10.75 10.73 -6.93
N THR A 72 -10.45 10.58 -5.64
CA THR A 72 -9.31 9.77 -5.18
C THR A 72 -9.48 8.31 -5.60
N ALA A 73 -10.67 7.74 -5.41
CA ALA A 73 -10.95 6.36 -5.78
C ALA A 73 -10.79 6.12 -7.29
N SER A 74 -11.28 7.04 -8.13
CA SER A 74 -11.12 6.97 -9.59
C SER A 74 -9.65 6.99 -10.01
N HIS A 75 -8.84 7.93 -9.47
CA HIS A 75 -7.41 7.99 -9.77
C HIS A 75 -6.67 6.75 -9.29
N THR A 76 -6.95 6.27 -8.07
CA THR A 76 -6.36 5.06 -7.52
C THR A 76 -6.71 3.85 -8.38
N SER A 77 -8.00 3.70 -8.77
CA SER A 77 -8.46 2.62 -9.64
C SER A 77 -7.73 2.61 -10.99
N SER A 78 -7.49 3.79 -11.59
CA SER A 78 -6.78 3.89 -12.86
C SER A 78 -5.35 3.34 -12.78
N LEU A 79 -4.66 3.56 -11.67
CA LEU A 79 -3.33 3.01 -11.40
C LEU A 79 -3.38 1.51 -11.12
N LEU A 80 -4.37 1.06 -10.34
CA LEU A 80 -4.49 -0.35 -9.93
C LEU A 80 -4.90 -1.28 -11.06
N LYS A 81 -5.62 -0.79 -12.09
CA LYS A 81 -6.06 -1.62 -13.25
C LYS A 81 -4.91 -2.32 -13.95
N SER A 82 -3.79 -1.64 -14.12
CA SER A 82 -2.61 -2.18 -14.80
C SER A 82 -1.61 -2.85 -13.86
N ALA A 83 -1.76 -2.69 -12.54
CA ALA A 83 -0.79 -3.16 -11.57
C ALA A 83 -0.58 -4.68 -11.64
N LEU A 84 -1.66 -5.46 -11.58
CA LEU A 84 -1.56 -6.92 -11.62
C LEU A 84 -1.07 -7.45 -12.97
N PRO A 85 -1.62 -7.05 -14.16
CA PRO A 85 -1.08 -7.48 -15.45
C PRO A 85 0.41 -7.18 -15.62
N ASN A 86 0.83 -5.94 -15.30
CA ASN A 86 2.24 -5.54 -15.40
C ASN A 86 3.13 -6.36 -14.46
N TYR A 87 2.64 -6.64 -13.25
CA TYR A 87 3.37 -7.46 -12.29
C TYR A 87 3.52 -8.90 -12.77
N GLN A 88 2.47 -9.49 -13.34
CA GLN A 88 2.50 -10.85 -13.92
C GLN A 88 3.46 -10.94 -15.10
N GLU A 89 3.49 -9.94 -15.98
CA GLU A 89 4.44 -9.87 -17.08
C GLU A 89 5.88 -9.82 -16.57
N LEU A 90 6.14 -8.95 -15.59
CA LEU A 90 7.44 -8.81 -14.96
C LEU A 90 7.90 -10.13 -14.30
N LEU A 91 7.00 -10.82 -13.57
CA LEU A 91 7.29 -12.11 -12.96
C LEU A 91 7.58 -13.19 -14.00
N LYS A 92 6.90 -13.17 -15.14
CA LYS A 92 7.15 -14.07 -16.25
C LYS A 92 8.56 -13.88 -16.83
N GLU A 93 8.96 -12.63 -16.98
CA GLU A 93 10.27 -12.26 -17.51
C GLU A 93 11.43 -12.79 -16.65
N VAL A 94 11.25 -12.82 -15.32
CA VAL A 94 12.28 -13.29 -14.37
C VAL A 94 12.06 -14.74 -13.90
N GLY A 95 11.12 -15.47 -14.48
CA GLY A 95 10.84 -16.86 -14.11
C GLY A 95 10.34 -17.02 -12.67
N ALA A 96 9.44 -16.12 -12.24
CA ALA A 96 8.92 -16.03 -10.87
C ALA A 96 7.38 -16.13 -10.78
N GLN A 97 6.70 -16.67 -11.81
CA GLN A 97 5.22 -16.75 -11.85
C GLN A 97 4.64 -17.60 -10.70
N ASN A 98 5.41 -18.58 -10.23
CA ASN A 98 5.03 -19.44 -9.11
C ASN A 98 5.09 -18.73 -7.75
N LEU A 99 5.64 -17.51 -7.70
CA LEU A 99 5.71 -16.69 -6.48
C LEU A 99 4.51 -15.77 -6.29
N ILE A 100 3.48 -15.89 -7.11
CA ILE A 100 2.20 -15.20 -6.94
C ILE A 100 1.06 -16.20 -6.75
N THR A 101 0.13 -15.91 -5.87
CA THR A 101 -1.05 -16.74 -5.57
C THR A 101 -2.34 -15.97 -5.74
N HIS A 102 -3.43 -16.68 -6.09
CA HIS A 102 -4.76 -16.19 -6.39
C HIS A 102 -5.79 -16.58 -5.32
N ARG A 103 -5.44 -16.47 -4.04
CA ARG A 103 -6.33 -16.92 -2.96
C ARG A 103 -7.38 -15.87 -2.54
N GLY A 104 -7.31 -14.66 -3.10
CA GLY A 104 -8.18 -13.56 -2.68
C GLY A 104 -7.81 -13.00 -1.31
N VAL A 105 -8.68 -12.14 -0.78
CA VAL A 105 -8.56 -11.54 0.56
C VAL A 105 -9.89 -11.55 1.25
N LEU A 106 -9.92 -11.92 2.52
CA LEU A 106 -11.07 -11.83 3.41
C LEU A 106 -10.93 -10.62 4.34
N TYR A 107 -11.89 -9.71 4.32
CA TYR A 107 -12.12 -8.72 5.35
C TYR A 107 -13.23 -9.22 6.26
N VAL A 108 -12.91 -9.43 7.53
CA VAL A 108 -13.86 -10.00 8.49
C VAL A 108 -14.12 -9.02 9.63
N TRP A 109 -15.29 -9.12 10.26
CA TRP A 109 -15.66 -8.36 11.44
C TRP A 109 -16.34 -9.23 12.49
N ILE A 110 -16.07 -8.88 13.74
CA ILE A 110 -16.75 -9.45 14.93
C ILE A 110 -17.95 -8.57 15.30
N ASP A 111 -17.79 -7.23 15.21
CA ASP A 111 -18.83 -6.27 15.48
C ASP A 111 -19.49 -5.81 14.16
N PRO A 112 -20.82 -5.96 13.99
CA PRO A 112 -21.54 -5.50 12.81
C PRO A 112 -21.35 -4.02 12.48
N HIS A 113 -21.03 -3.18 13.47
CA HIS A 113 -20.73 -1.76 13.25
C HIS A 113 -19.39 -1.49 12.55
N GLN A 114 -18.56 -2.51 12.41
CA GLN A 114 -17.28 -2.44 11.69
C GLN A 114 -17.41 -2.74 10.20
N GLN A 115 -18.62 -3.05 9.72
CA GLN A 115 -18.85 -3.29 8.30
C GLN A 115 -18.51 -2.05 7.45
N PRO A 116 -17.95 -2.25 6.23
CA PRO A 116 -17.86 -1.18 5.25
C PRO A 116 -19.24 -0.56 4.99
N ASN A 117 -19.30 0.76 4.90
CA ASN A 117 -20.53 1.45 4.62
C ASN A 117 -20.96 1.28 3.14
N SER A 118 -22.23 1.61 2.85
CA SER A 118 -22.79 1.49 1.49
C SER A 118 -21.99 2.29 0.44
N SER A 119 -21.48 3.46 0.79
CA SER A 119 -20.70 4.28 -0.14
C SER A 119 -19.40 3.59 -0.56
N GLN A 120 -18.71 2.90 0.36
CA GLN A 120 -17.52 2.13 0.05
C GLN A 120 -17.82 0.94 -0.86
N ILE A 121 -18.93 0.26 -0.59
CA ILE A 121 -19.39 -0.89 -1.37
C ILE A 121 -19.76 -0.45 -2.79
N ASN A 122 -20.54 0.62 -2.92
CA ASN A 122 -21.01 1.14 -4.19
C ASN A 122 -19.84 1.60 -5.06
N ILE A 123 -18.92 2.40 -4.50
CA ILE A 123 -17.76 2.92 -5.24
C ILE A 123 -16.85 1.80 -5.76
N ARG A 124 -16.66 0.71 -4.98
CA ARG A 124 -15.93 -0.47 -5.46
C ARG A 124 -16.66 -1.13 -6.61
N SER A 125 -17.97 -1.32 -6.50
CA SER A 125 -18.79 -1.91 -7.57
C SER A 125 -18.75 -1.07 -8.85
N GLU A 126 -18.91 0.24 -8.75
CA GLU A 126 -18.84 1.18 -9.88
C GLU A 126 -17.47 1.18 -10.57
N LEU A 127 -16.39 0.98 -9.81
CA LEU A 127 -15.03 0.86 -10.32
C LEU A 127 -14.66 -0.56 -10.78
N GLY A 128 -15.62 -1.50 -10.77
CA GLY A 128 -15.44 -2.85 -11.25
C GLY A 128 -14.66 -3.78 -10.31
N VAL A 129 -14.60 -3.44 -9.03
CA VAL A 129 -14.02 -4.32 -8.01
C VAL A 129 -15.02 -5.40 -7.65
N GLU A 130 -14.65 -6.65 -7.90
CA GLU A 130 -15.43 -7.80 -7.48
C GLU A 130 -15.33 -7.97 -5.97
N GLN A 131 -16.48 -8.05 -5.31
CA GLN A 131 -16.59 -8.18 -3.86
C GLN A 131 -17.80 -9.03 -3.51
N ILE A 132 -17.63 -10.01 -2.65
CA ILE A 132 -18.65 -10.97 -2.25
C ILE A 132 -18.85 -10.84 -0.75
N LYS A 133 -20.10 -10.57 -0.35
CA LYS A 133 -20.45 -10.54 1.07
C LYS A 133 -20.67 -11.96 1.56
N LEU A 134 -20.04 -12.30 2.68
CA LEU A 134 -20.11 -13.61 3.31
C LEU A 134 -20.63 -13.52 4.73
N SER A 135 -21.40 -14.52 5.13
CA SER A 135 -21.77 -14.78 6.52
C SER A 135 -20.59 -15.33 7.32
N GLY A 136 -20.71 -15.33 8.64
CA GLY A 136 -19.69 -15.94 9.50
C GLY A 136 -19.55 -17.46 9.30
N GLU A 137 -20.62 -18.15 8.86
CA GLU A 137 -20.59 -19.58 8.54
C GLU A 137 -19.79 -19.83 7.25
N GLU A 138 -20.11 -19.15 6.17
CA GLU A 138 -19.39 -19.26 4.89
C GLU A 138 -17.90 -18.92 5.04
N ILE A 139 -17.55 -17.96 5.91
CA ILE A 139 -16.14 -17.63 6.19
C ILE A 139 -15.45 -18.79 6.92
N ARG A 140 -16.10 -19.44 7.88
CA ARG A 140 -15.51 -20.59 8.59
C ARG A 140 -15.39 -21.82 7.69
N ASP A 141 -16.28 -21.98 6.70
CA ASP A 141 -16.14 -23.04 5.69
C ASP A 141 -14.91 -22.82 4.81
N MET A 142 -14.57 -21.54 4.51
CA MET A 142 -13.36 -21.20 3.75
C MET A 142 -12.09 -21.27 4.60
N GLU A 143 -12.17 -20.84 5.86
CA GLU A 143 -11.03 -20.72 6.80
C GLU A 143 -11.44 -21.25 8.19
N PRO A 144 -11.39 -22.58 8.40
CA PRO A 144 -11.91 -23.22 9.61
C PRO A 144 -11.21 -22.80 10.91
N ASN A 145 -9.98 -22.27 10.82
CA ASN A 145 -9.20 -21.82 11.98
C ASN A 145 -9.60 -20.42 12.48
N LEU A 146 -10.49 -19.73 11.78
CA LEU A 146 -10.95 -18.43 12.23
C LEU A 146 -11.94 -18.53 13.39
N SER A 147 -11.94 -17.51 14.26
CA SER A 147 -12.78 -17.45 15.45
C SER A 147 -14.27 -17.57 15.11
N SER A 148 -15.01 -18.33 15.94
CA SER A 148 -16.46 -18.42 15.87
C SER A 148 -17.18 -17.10 16.15
N GLN A 149 -16.49 -16.09 16.69
CA GLN A 149 -17.04 -14.75 16.94
C GLN A 149 -17.19 -13.91 15.67
N ILE A 150 -16.57 -14.34 14.55
CA ILE A 150 -16.70 -13.64 13.27
C ILE A 150 -18.14 -13.75 12.76
N GLN A 151 -18.78 -12.61 12.57
CA GLN A 151 -20.19 -12.51 12.17
C GLN A 151 -20.38 -12.36 10.67
N GLY A 152 -19.36 -11.93 9.95
CA GLY A 152 -19.43 -11.77 8.50
C GLY A 152 -18.15 -11.15 7.94
N GLY A 153 -18.13 -11.01 6.62
CA GLY A 153 -16.99 -10.47 5.91
C GLY A 153 -17.28 -10.08 4.48
N TRP A 154 -16.24 -9.56 3.84
CA TRP A 154 -16.17 -9.35 2.41
C TRP A 154 -14.99 -10.14 1.84
N HIS A 155 -15.25 -10.91 0.81
CA HIS A 155 -14.25 -11.61 0.02
C HIS A 155 -13.97 -10.82 -1.25
N PHE A 156 -12.68 -10.60 -1.55
CA PHE A 156 -12.16 -9.98 -2.76
C PHE A 156 -11.42 -11.06 -3.56
N PRO A 157 -12.10 -11.82 -4.42
CA PRO A 157 -11.53 -13.02 -5.06
C PRO A 157 -10.37 -12.71 -6.01
N LYS A 158 -10.34 -11.50 -6.59
CA LYS A 158 -9.29 -11.07 -7.52
C LYS A 158 -8.06 -10.45 -6.83
N ALA A 159 -7.99 -10.48 -5.52
CA ALA A 159 -6.78 -10.08 -4.81
C ALA A 159 -5.71 -11.17 -4.93
N HIS A 160 -4.45 -10.75 -4.97
CA HIS A 160 -3.31 -11.62 -5.15
C HIS A 160 -2.29 -11.38 -4.04
N HIS A 161 -1.43 -12.38 -3.80
CA HIS A 161 -0.34 -12.28 -2.84
C HIS A 161 0.96 -12.75 -3.46
N THR A 162 2.06 -12.12 -3.07
CA THR A 162 3.40 -12.63 -3.35
C THR A 162 3.82 -13.55 -2.21
N LEU A 163 4.36 -14.72 -2.55
CA LEU A 163 4.79 -15.71 -1.55
C LEU A 163 6.13 -15.35 -0.91
N ASP A 164 7.03 -14.76 -1.70
CA ASP A 164 8.37 -14.40 -1.26
C ASP A 164 8.83 -13.13 -1.99
N PRO A 165 8.57 -11.94 -1.41
CA PRO A 165 8.99 -10.68 -1.98
C PRO A 165 10.50 -10.52 -2.12
N ASP A 166 11.27 -11.08 -1.18
CA ASP A 166 12.73 -10.96 -1.20
C ASP A 166 13.33 -11.77 -2.35
N LEU A 167 12.78 -12.97 -2.61
CA LEU A 167 13.19 -13.79 -3.75
C LEU A 167 12.81 -13.12 -5.09
N ILE A 168 11.63 -12.50 -5.17
CA ILE A 168 11.23 -11.73 -6.36
C ILE A 168 12.20 -10.59 -6.63
N LEU A 169 12.51 -9.79 -5.62
CA LEU A 169 13.46 -8.68 -5.74
C LEU A 169 14.86 -9.17 -6.12
N GLY A 170 15.32 -10.29 -5.55
CA GLY A 170 16.58 -10.93 -5.93
C GLY A 170 16.62 -11.32 -7.41
N LYS A 171 15.55 -11.94 -7.92
CA LYS A 171 15.45 -12.32 -9.36
C LYS A 171 15.42 -11.09 -10.28
N LEU A 172 14.68 -10.04 -9.90
CA LEU A 172 14.64 -8.78 -10.65
C LEU A 172 16.02 -8.11 -10.68
N HIS A 173 16.73 -8.08 -9.56
CA HIS A 173 18.07 -7.53 -9.48
C HIS A 173 19.06 -8.31 -10.36
N GLN A 174 19.01 -9.64 -10.31
CA GLN A 174 19.86 -10.49 -11.16
C GLN A 174 19.56 -10.27 -12.66
N ASN A 175 18.28 -10.18 -13.03
CA ASN A 175 17.88 -9.89 -14.42
C ASN A 175 18.38 -8.51 -14.88
N PHE A 176 18.27 -7.50 -14.00
CA PHE A 176 18.81 -6.16 -14.28
C PHE A 176 20.33 -6.19 -14.55
N LEU A 177 21.10 -6.86 -13.69
CA LEU A 177 22.55 -6.99 -13.87
C LEU A 177 22.93 -7.77 -15.14
N SER A 178 22.19 -8.85 -15.44
CA SER A 178 22.45 -9.68 -16.63
C SER A 178 22.22 -8.93 -17.94
N ARG A 179 21.38 -7.87 -17.91
CA ARG A 179 21.12 -6.95 -19.03
C ARG A 179 22.10 -5.78 -19.11
N GLY A 180 23.18 -5.79 -18.33
CA GLY A 180 24.18 -4.72 -18.32
C GLY A 180 23.86 -3.58 -17.35
N GLY A 181 22.81 -3.69 -16.54
CA GLY A 181 22.52 -2.73 -15.48
C GLY A 181 23.64 -2.68 -14.44
N GLN A 182 23.88 -1.51 -13.86
CA GLN A 182 24.88 -1.31 -12.81
C GLN A 182 24.21 -0.96 -11.51
N PHE A 183 24.58 -1.64 -10.44
CA PHE A 183 24.13 -1.35 -9.08
C PHE A 183 25.23 -0.64 -8.30
N LYS A 184 24.96 0.59 -7.86
CA LYS A 184 25.83 1.34 -6.97
C LYS A 184 25.20 1.43 -5.59
N LYS A 185 25.90 0.97 -4.56
CA LYS A 185 25.48 1.09 -3.16
C LYS A 185 25.95 2.44 -2.60
N GLU A 186 25.25 3.48 -2.95
CA GLU A 186 25.60 4.87 -2.64
C GLU A 186 24.38 5.61 -2.11
N GLU A 187 24.58 6.55 -1.17
CA GLU A 187 23.56 7.47 -0.74
C GLU A 187 23.47 8.63 -1.72
N VAL A 188 22.27 8.82 -2.29
CA VAL A 188 22.00 9.99 -3.12
C VAL A 188 21.63 11.15 -2.22
N SER A 189 22.51 12.14 -2.13
CA SER A 189 22.34 13.35 -1.33
C SER A 189 21.97 14.58 -2.15
N ALA A 190 22.28 14.60 -3.45
CA ALA A 190 22.04 15.72 -4.34
C ALA A 190 21.51 15.28 -5.71
N ILE A 191 20.54 16.04 -6.23
CA ILE A 191 19.98 15.90 -7.57
C ILE A 191 19.94 17.32 -8.17
N HIS A 192 20.64 17.52 -9.26
CA HIS A 192 20.71 18.80 -9.98
C HIS A 192 20.28 18.60 -11.44
N PRO A 193 19.04 18.97 -11.83
CA PRO A 193 18.63 18.98 -13.22
C PRO A 193 19.44 20.02 -14.00
N GLU A 194 19.88 19.66 -15.20
CA GLU A 194 20.56 20.51 -16.17
C GLU A 194 19.84 20.44 -17.51
N GLU A 195 20.23 21.26 -18.47
CA GLU A 195 19.65 21.22 -19.81
C GLU A 195 20.09 19.92 -20.52
N GLY A 196 19.15 18.99 -20.71
CA GLY A 196 19.38 17.71 -21.39
C GLY A 196 20.01 16.61 -20.54
N SER A 197 20.28 16.87 -19.26
CA SER A 197 20.88 15.89 -18.35
C SER A 197 20.44 16.09 -16.90
N VAL A 198 20.86 15.20 -16.03
CA VAL A 198 20.66 15.34 -14.58
C VAL A 198 21.93 14.85 -13.86
N GLN A 199 22.46 15.68 -12.97
CA GLN A 199 23.57 15.29 -12.12
C GLN A 199 23.06 14.69 -10.81
N ILE A 200 23.52 13.49 -10.48
CA ILE A 200 23.27 12.82 -9.21
C ILE A 200 24.58 12.70 -8.46
N ASN A 201 24.68 13.34 -7.30
CA ASN A 201 25.94 13.57 -6.60
C ASN A 201 26.96 14.19 -7.55
N ASN A 202 27.97 13.43 -8.00
CA ASN A 202 29.03 13.89 -8.93
C ASN A 202 29.02 13.13 -10.26
N SER A 203 27.90 12.55 -10.66
CA SER A 203 27.80 11.75 -11.89
C SER A 203 26.62 12.26 -12.73
N ASP A 204 26.85 12.36 -14.04
CA ASP A 204 25.85 12.83 -15.01
C ASP A 204 25.08 11.64 -15.59
N TYR A 205 23.78 11.85 -15.82
CA TYR A 205 22.84 10.87 -16.38
C TYR A 205 21.88 11.57 -17.34
N ASP A 206 21.36 10.85 -18.32
CA ASP A 206 20.35 11.38 -19.25
C ASP A 206 19.00 11.59 -18.55
N GLN A 207 18.64 10.68 -17.65
CA GLN A 207 17.37 10.71 -16.93
C GLN A 207 17.50 10.09 -15.53
N VAL A 208 16.63 10.54 -14.61
CA VAL A 208 16.51 9.96 -13.27
C VAL A 208 15.07 9.61 -12.94
N VAL A 209 14.86 8.45 -12.31
CA VAL A 209 13.59 8.05 -11.74
C VAL A 209 13.76 7.93 -10.23
N VAL A 210 13.09 8.79 -9.47
CA VAL A 210 13.16 8.82 -8.01
C VAL A 210 12.19 7.79 -7.43
N CYS A 211 12.69 6.63 -6.99
CA CYS A 211 11.92 5.53 -6.42
C CYS A 211 12.26 5.29 -4.93
N THR A 212 12.51 6.36 -4.17
CA THR A 212 13.01 6.28 -2.79
C THR A 212 11.88 6.30 -1.73
N GLY A 213 10.62 6.04 -2.14
CA GLY A 213 9.48 5.96 -1.23
C GLY A 213 9.36 7.22 -0.36
N ALA A 214 9.32 7.05 0.96
CA ALA A 214 9.19 8.15 1.91
C ALA A 214 10.33 9.21 1.83
N PHE A 215 11.51 8.81 1.35
CA PHE A 215 12.66 9.71 1.19
C PHE A 215 12.60 10.56 -0.08
N SER A 216 11.69 10.28 -1.01
CA SER A 216 11.52 11.05 -2.25
C SER A 216 11.28 12.53 -2.00
N LYS A 217 10.54 12.87 -0.92
CA LYS A 217 10.21 14.26 -0.57
C LYS A 217 11.46 15.13 -0.38
N SER A 218 12.49 14.62 0.29
CA SER A 218 13.74 15.36 0.54
C SER A 218 14.57 15.57 -0.72
N LEU A 219 14.58 14.59 -1.62
CA LEU A 219 15.30 14.66 -2.90
C LEU A 219 14.59 15.57 -3.90
N VAL A 220 13.27 15.40 -4.07
CA VAL A 220 12.49 16.21 -5.00
C VAL A 220 12.42 17.68 -4.59
N LYS A 221 12.49 17.98 -3.29
CA LYS A 221 12.56 19.36 -2.80
C LYS A 221 13.79 20.14 -3.31
N GLN A 222 14.85 19.44 -3.73
CA GLN A 222 16.03 20.07 -4.32
C GLN A 222 15.81 20.51 -5.77
N ILE A 223 14.76 20.00 -6.42
CA ILE A 223 14.39 20.37 -7.78
C ILE A 223 13.50 21.60 -7.70
N GLU A 224 13.92 22.69 -8.33
CA GLU A 224 13.20 23.96 -8.29
C GLU A 224 11.74 23.83 -8.73
N GLY A 225 10.83 24.43 -7.98
CA GLY A 225 9.39 24.41 -8.26
C GLY A 225 8.68 23.07 -8.00
N GLN A 226 9.38 22.04 -7.53
CA GLN A 226 8.79 20.73 -7.30
C GLN A 226 8.44 20.53 -5.83
N PHE A 227 7.22 20.06 -5.60
CA PHE A 227 6.72 19.73 -4.28
C PHE A 227 5.88 18.44 -4.32
N ILE A 228 6.22 17.50 -3.46
CA ILE A 228 5.42 16.29 -3.26
C ILE A 228 4.82 16.31 -1.84
N PRO A 229 3.49 16.30 -1.68
CA PRO A 229 2.82 16.30 -0.38
C PRO A 229 2.85 14.87 0.23
N LEU A 230 4.05 14.32 0.41
CA LEU A 230 4.30 12.97 0.91
C LEU A 230 4.63 13.03 2.40
N GLU A 231 3.97 12.19 3.19
CA GLU A 231 4.30 11.93 4.59
C GLU A 231 4.55 10.44 4.81
N THR A 232 5.22 10.12 5.91
CA THR A 232 5.60 8.74 6.23
C THR A 232 4.57 8.10 7.15
N GLU A 233 4.19 6.87 6.82
CA GLU A 233 3.47 5.99 7.72
C GLU A 233 4.38 4.81 8.08
N ARG A 234 4.50 4.52 9.39
CA ARG A 234 5.35 3.43 9.87
C ARG A 234 4.51 2.20 10.14
N GLY A 235 4.78 1.13 9.40
CA GLY A 235 4.26 -0.21 9.68
C GLY A 235 5.14 -0.96 10.66
N TYR A 236 4.54 -1.91 11.38
CA TYR A 236 5.22 -2.87 12.24
C TYR A 236 4.75 -4.27 11.90
N HIS A 237 5.66 -5.24 11.96
CA HIS A 237 5.33 -6.65 11.78
C HIS A 237 6.06 -7.49 12.84
N ILE A 238 5.53 -8.68 13.08
CA ILE A 238 6.15 -9.72 13.89
C ILE A 238 6.25 -10.95 13.00
N GLU A 239 7.43 -11.51 12.90
CA GLU A 239 7.69 -12.73 12.13
C GLU A 239 7.77 -13.91 13.08
N PHE A 240 6.95 -14.94 12.85
CA PHE A 240 7.00 -16.19 13.57
C PHE A 240 7.73 -17.22 12.71
N ILE A 241 8.85 -17.71 13.21
CA ILE A 241 9.58 -18.81 12.57
C ILE A 241 9.07 -20.11 13.17
N GLU A 242 8.25 -20.81 12.42
CA GLU A 242 7.69 -22.07 12.84
C GLU A 242 8.62 -23.23 12.49
N LYS A 243 8.96 -24.06 13.48
CA LYS A 243 9.77 -25.27 13.26
C LYS A 243 8.95 -26.48 12.79
N GLN A 244 7.63 -26.38 12.82
CA GLN A 244 6.71 -27.42 12.34
C GLN A 244 5.65 -26.78 11.46
N GLN A 245 5.44 -27.33 10.27
CA GLN A 245 4.27 -27.00 9.46
C GLN A 245 3.02 -27.39 10.25
N LEU A 246 2.19 -26.43 10.59
CA LEU A 246 0.80 -26.72 10.95
C LEU A 246 0.11 -27.19 9.66
N LEU A 247 -0.20 -28.48 9.62
CA LEU A 247 -1.02 -29.11 8.60
C LEU A 247 -2.47 -28.67 8.78
#